data_dfb4ddeee50685f3b13db6540aade1f1
#
_entry.id   dfb4ddeee50685f3b13db6540aade1f1
#
_cell.length_a   1.000
_cell.length_b   1.000
_cell.length_c   1.000
_cell.angle_alpha   90.00
_cell.angle_beta   90.00
_cell.angle_gamma   90.00
#
_symmetry.space_group_name_H-M   'P 1'
#
loop_
_entity.id
_entity.type
_entity.pdbx_description
1 polymer ?
#
loop_
_entity_poly.entity_id
_entity_poly.type
_entity_poly.pdbx_seq_one_letter_code
_entity_poly.pdbx_strand_id
1 'polypeptide(L)'
;EWGSTRYVLLSGRFAFTAIPDNTNTIAPGTIGTALLQRQWARLSAEGHDVVVEAFEPSVLGKGVYLGSLDIELDFLSRSQMPMAPFSADEMQAIFVRVFEAHVLSTDQMLVFEFHGQNLKATVRGVYSVDTSAPHHMGVVIPQTQVNFFVANGSALEIKASGKRARPNAILQPNFKFEDMGIGGLDTEFSAIFRRAFASRIFPPDLVDKLGIQHVKGIVLYGPPGTGKTLMARQIGKMLNAREPKVV
;
A
#
# COMPACT_ATOMS: atom_id res chain seq x y z
N GLU A 1 5.20 24.81 19.91
CA GLU A 1 3.77 24.64 19.57
C GLU A 1 3.69 24.23 18.11
N TRP A 2 3.22 23.02 17.84
CA TRP A 2 3.24 22.42 16.50
C TRP A 2 2.02 22.77 15.65
N GLY A 3 1.22 23.74 16.07
CA GLY A 3 0.05 24.21 15.34
C GLY A 3 -0.94 23.10 14.99
N SER A 4 -1.36 23.05 13.72
CA SER A 4 -2.29 22.04 13.18
C SER A 4 -1.59 20.81 12.57
N THR A 5 -0.26 20.66 12.76
CA THR A 5 0.53 19.61 12.11
C THR A 5 0.10 18.25 12.61
N ARG A 6 -0.41 17.43 11.71
CA ARG A 6 -0.83 16.05 11.97
C ARG A 6 0.26 15.04 11.69
N TYR A 7 1.32 15.42 10.98
CA TYR A 7 2.32 14.48 10.50
C TYR A 7 3.71 14.92 10.90
N VAL A 8 4.53 13.97 11.27
CA VAL A 8 5.92 14.19 11.65
C VAL A 8 6.83 13.17 10.99
N LEU A 9 8.05 13.58 10.71
CA LEU A 9 9.15 12.70 10.36
C LEU A 9 10.05 12.53 11.56
N LEU A 10 10.30 11.28 11.94
CA LEU A 10 11.31 10.93 12.92
C LEU A 10 12.61 10.60 12.19
N SER A 11 13.69 11.27 12.59
CA SER A 11 15.03 11.11 12.01
C SER A 11 15.03 11.30 10.48
N GLY A 12 14.22 12.20 9.95
CA GLY A 12 14.10 12.51 8.51
C GLY A 12 13.60 11.36 7.62
N ARG A 13 13.15 10.23 8.21
CA ARG A 13 12.82 9.02 7.45
C ARG A 13 11.47 8.41 7.77
N PHE A 14 11.11 8.31 9.02
CA PHE A 14 9.93 7.58 9.47
C PHE A 14 8.75 8.53 9.65
N ALA A 15 7.77 8.45 8.75
CA ALA A 15 6.59 9.29 8.81
C ALA A 15 5.53 8.69 9.75
N PHE A 16 5.02 9.55 10.64
CA PHE A 16 3.97 9.19 11.59
C PHE A 16 2.84 10.22 11.55
N THR A 17 1.65 9.77 11.88
CA THR A 17 0.55 10.66 12.22
C THR A 17 0.67 11.00 13.71
N ALA A 18 0.86 12.28 13.99
CA ALA A 18 1.00 12.79 15.37
C ALA A 18 -0.38 13.07 15.96
N ILE A 19 -0.56 12.67 17.20
CA ILE A 19 -1.76 12.94 18.00
C ILE A 19 -1.30 13.68 19.26
N PRO A 20 -1.94 14.84 19.61
CA PRO A 20 -1.60 15.55 20.82
C PRO A 20 -1.97 14.71 22.06
N ASP A 21 -1.08 14.69 23.06
CA ASP A 21 -1.40 14.10 24.36
C ASP A 21 -2.23 15.06 25.21
N ASN A 22 -3.53 14.80 25.28
CA ASN A 22 -4.46 15.58 26.11
C ASN A 22 -4.56 15.05 27.55
N THR A 23 -3.84 13.98 27.87
CA THR A 23 -3.88 13.31 29.17
C THR A 23 -2.73 13.70 30.10
N ASN A 24 -1.74 14.43 29.58
CA ASN A 24 -0.49 14.79 30.26
C ASN A 24 0.28 13.57 30.82
N THR A 25 0.15 12.43 30.16
CA THR A 25 0.89 11.22 30.52
C THR A 25 2.30 11.20 29.94
N ILE A 26 2.55 12.00 28.91
CA ILE A 26 3.84 12.09 28.22
C ILE A 26 4.57 13.36 28.71
N ALA A 27 5.80 13.20 29.15
CA ALA A 27 6.60 14.33 29.63
C ALA A 27 6.86 15.35 28.51
N PRO A 28 6.86 16.67 28.82
CA PRO A 28 7.20 17.70 27.85
C PRO A 28 8.55 17.43 27.17
N GLY A 29 8.61 17.65 25.85
CA GLY A 29 9.80 17.38 25.06
C GLY A 29 10.04 15.91 24.71
N THR A 30 9.09 15.02 25.04
CA THR A 30 9.15 13.59 24.68
C THR A 30 8.01 13.18 23.74
N ILE A 31 8.16 12.03 23.10
CA ILE A 31 7.13 11.42 22.26
C ILE A 31 6.78 10.03 22.78
N GLY A 32 5.50 9.72 22.81
CA GLY A 32 5.00 8.38 23.12
C GLY A 32 4.90 7.54 21.83
N THR A 33 5.52 6.35 21.85
CA THR A 33 5.47 5.43 20.73
C THR A 33 5.12 4.02 21.18
N ALA A 34 4.29 3.32 20.42
CA ALA A 34 3.95 1.93 20.65
C ALA A 34 5.13 0.99 20.29
N LEU A 35 5.10 -0.24 20.82
CA LEU A 35 6.17 -1.22 20.60
C LEU A 35 6.48 -1.44 19.10
N LEU A 36 5.47 -1.68 18.27
CA LEU A 36 5.68 -1.91 16.84
C LEU A 36 6.20 -0.68 16.11
N GLN A 37 5.81 0.51 16.54
CA GLN A 37 6.34 1.78 16.01
C GLN A 37 7.82 1.92 16.32
N ARG A 38 8.23 1.61 17.56
CA ARG A 38 9.65 1.61 17.96
C ARG A 38 10.47 0.60 17.17
N GLN A 39 9.94 -0.62 17.01
CA GLN A 39 10.61 -1.66 16.22
C GLN A 39 10.83 -1.22 14.76
N TRP A 40 9.80 -0.65 14.14
CA TRP A 40 9.90 -0.16 12.76
C TRP A 40 10.86 1.01 12.64
N ALA A 41 10.76 2.00 13.53
CA ALA A 41 11.60 3.20 13.52
C ALA A 41 12.98 2.98 14.16
N ARG A 42 13.28 1.76 14.65
CA ARG A 42 14.53 1.38 15.31
C ARG A 42 14.86 2.26 16.53
N LEU A 43 13.83 2.61 17.28
CA LEU A 43 13.96 3.42 18.49
C LEU A 43 14.20 2.54 19.71
N SER A 44 15.07 2.97 20.61
CA SER A 44 15.24 2.36 21.93
C SER A 44 14.01 2.62 22.83
N ALA A 45 13.76 1.74 23.79
CA ALA A 45 12.75 1.96 24.81
C ALA A 45 13.19 2.96 25.89
N GLU A 46 14.51 3.12 26.07
CA GLU A 46 15.11 3.98 27.10
C GLU A 46 15.90 5.12 26.43
N GLY A 47 15.54 6.37 26.78
CA GLY A 47 16.31 7.59 26.56
C GLY A 47 17.01 7.70 25.21
N HIS A 48 16.27 7.72 24.12
CA HIS A 48 16.81 7.92 22.78
C HIS A 48 16.40 9.30 22.27
N ASP A 49 17.37 10.16 22.03
CA ASP A 49 17.12 11.45 21.42
C ASP A 49 16.76 11.27 19.95
N VAL A 50 15.61 11.79 19.55
CA VAL A 50 15.10 11.67 18.19
C VAL A 50 14.82 13.06 17.63
N VAL A 51 15.30 13.31 16.42
CA VAL A 51 14.93 14.51 15.68
C VAL A 51 13.51 14.33 15.16
N VAL A 52 12.63 15.27 15.54
CA VAL A 52 11.23 15.30 15.11
C VAL A 52 11.00 16.53 14.25
N GLU A 53 10.61 16.33 13.02
CA GLU A 53 10.36 17.39 12.04
C GLU A 53 8.89 17.39 11.63
N ALA A 54 8.32 18.57 11.42
CA ALA A 54 7.00 18.67 10.84
C ALA A 54 7.03 18.15 9.40
N PHE A 55 6.04 17.35 9.03
CA PHE A 55 5.93 16.79 7.70
C PHE A 55 4.61 17.19 7.06
N GLU A 56 4.72 17.81 5.89
CA GLU A 56 3.58 18.15 5.05
C GLU A 56 3.50 17.14 3.90
N PRO A 57 2.51 16.24 3.89
CA PRO A 57 2.36 15.26 2.82
C PRO A 57 2.26 15.87 1.42
N SER A 58 1.79 17.11 1.29
CA SER A 58 1.71 17.87 0.03
C SER A 58 3.06 17.99 -0.70
N VAL A 59 4.19 17.86 0.02
CA VAL A 59 5.54 17.83 -0.57
C VAL A 59 5.70 16.64 -1.53
N LEU A 60 4.94 15.56 -1.33
CA LEU A 60 4.90 14.41 -2.23
C LEU A 60 4.14 14.70 -3.55
N GLY A 61 3.60 15.90 -3.69
CA GLY A 61 2.84 16.32 -4.87
C GLY A 61 1.59 15.48 -5.08
N LYS A 62 1.29 15.12 -6.33
CA LYS A 62 0.13 14.27 -6.66
C LYS A 62 0.24 12.85 -6.11
N GLY A 63 1.44 12.42 -5.77
CA GLY A 63 1.72 11.11 -5.18
C GLY A 63 1.37 10.98 -3.70
N VAL A 64 0.87 12.04 -3.07
CA VAL A 64 0.54 12.06 -1.64
C VAL A 64 -0.54 11.04 -1.25
N TYR A 65 -1.48 10.75 -2.14
CA TYR A 65 -2.61 9.87 -1.85
C TYR A 65 -2.35 8.44 -2.27
N LEU A 66 -2.72 7.50 -1.41
CA LEU A 66 -2.57 6.07 -1.66
C LEU A 66 -3.76 5.53 -2.46
N GLY A 67 -3.45 4.96 -3.59
CA GLY A 67 -4.42 4.22 -4.40
C GLY A 67 -4.58 2.79 -3.94
N SER A 68 -3.47 2.11 -3.60
CA SER A 68 -3.52 0.78 -3.00
C SER A 68 -2.38 0.52 -2.03
N LEU A 69 -2.63 -0.44 -1.14
CA LEU A 69 -1.71 -0.93 -0.12
C LEU A 69 -1.66 -2.46 -0.15
N ASP A 70 -0.49 -3.00 0.04
CA ASP A 70 -0.27 -4.42 0.30
C ASP A 70 0.09 -4.61 1.76
N ILE A 71 -0.75 -5.33 2.50
CA ILE A 71 -0.63 -5.50 3.96
C ILE A 71 -0.48 -6.98 4.27
N GLU A 72 0.64 -7.33 4.89
CA GLU A 72 0.87 -8.66 5.45
C GLU A 72 0.34 -8.70 6.88
N LEU A 73 -0.49 -9.70 7.18
CA LEU A 73 -1.13 -9.88 8.48
C LEU A 73 -0.59 -11.11 9.21
N ASP A 74 -0.42 -10.94 10.51
CA ASP A 74 -0.12 -12.01 11.46
C ASP A 74 -0.87 -11.75 12.76
N PHE A 75 -0.99 -12.76 13.62
CA PHE A 75 -1.47 -12.51 14.98
C PHE A 75 -0.43 -11.75 15.80
N LEU A 76 -0.88 -10.75 16.54
CA LEU A 76 -0.02 -10.05 17.48
C LEU A 76 0.34 -10.96 18.67
N SER A 77 -0.57 -11.84 19.07
CA SER A 77 -0.35 -12.84 20.11
C SER A 77 -0.79 -14.20 19.60
N ARG A 78 0.05 -15.22 19.78
CA ARG A 78 -0.23 -16.61 19.35
C ARG A 78 -1.31 -17.32 20.18
N SER A 79 -1.80 -16.70 21.23
CA SER A 79 -2.78 -17.30 22.16
C SER A 79 -4.23 -17.21 21.66
N GLN A 80 -4.49 -16.48 20.59
CA GLN A 80 -5.85 -16.30 20.05
C GLN A 80 -5.88 -16.80 18.61
N MET A 81 -6.62 -17.88 18.36
CA MET A 81 -6.90 -18.37 17.00
C MET A 81 -8.35 -18.03 16.65
N PRO A 82 -8.62 -17.52 15.45
CA PRO A 82 -9.99 -17.30 15.02
C PRO A 82 -10.73 -18.63 14.86
N MET A 83 -12.00 -18.63 15.25
CA MET A 83 -12.86 -19.79 15.02
C MET A 83 -13.33 -19.91 13.55
N ALA A 84 -13.18 -18.85 12.76
CA ALA A 84 -13.59 -18.77 11.36
C ALA A 84 -12.66 -17.88 10.56
N PRO A 85 -12.50 -18.13 9.25
CA PRO A 85 -11.73 -17.27 8.36
C PRO A 85 -12.29 -15.86 8.28
N PHE A 86 -11.42 -14.85 8.26
CA PHE A 86 -11.80 -13.45 8.16
C PHE A 86 -12.21 -13.06 6.73
N SER A 87 -13.19 -12.18 6.61
CA SER A 87 -13.60 -11.62 5.33
C SER A 87 -12.66 -10.49 4.87
N ALA A 88 -12.01 -10.65 3.73
CA ALA A 88 -11.12 -9.62 3.18
C ALA A 88 -11.86 -8.30 2.88
N ASP A 89 -13.12 -8.36 2.42
CA ASP A 89 -13.90 -7.16 2.10
C ASP A 89 -14.26 -6.36 3.36
N GLU A 90 -14.62 -7.06 4.44
CA GLU A 90 -14.93 -6.42 5.71
C GLU A 90 -13.68 -5.83 6.37
N MET A 91 -12.58 -6.59 6.36
CA MET A 91 -11.28 -6.12 6.84
C MET A 91 -10.83 -4.85 6.11
N GLN A 92 -10.99 -4.80 4.78
CA GLN A 92 -10.65 -3.62 3.99
C GLN A 92 -11.46 -2.40 4.43
N ALA A 93 -12.78 -2.55 4.59
CA ALA A 93 -13.65 -1.45 5.00
C ALA A 93 -13.28 -0.88 6.37
N ILE A 94 -12.97 -1.78 7.32
CA ILE A 94 -12.56 -1.39 8.68
C ILE A 94 -11.16 -0.78 8.66
N PHE A 95 -10.19 -1.39 7.96
CA PHE A 95 -8.82 -0.88 7.86
C PHE A 95 -8.78 0.53 7.32
N VAL A 96 -9.45 0.79 6.18
CA VAL A 96 -9.49 2.12 5.57
C VAL A 96 -10.13 3.14 6.52
N ARG A 97 -11.20 2.78 7.20
CA ARG A 97 -11.86 3.67 8.19
C ARG A 97 -10.96 4.00 9.38
N VAL A 98 -10.21 3.01 9.89
CA VAL A 98 -9.31 3.20 11.04
C VAL A 98 -8.10 4.05 10.69
N PHE A 99 -7.54 3.82 9.50
CA PHE A 99 -6.32 4.48 9.06
C PHE A 99 -6.56 5.62 8.07
N GLU A 100 -7.80 6.07 7.89
CA GLU A 100 -8.11 7.24 7.08
C GLU A 100 -7.30 8.46 7.54
N ALA A 101 -6.76 9.20 6.60
CA ALA A 101 -5.86 10.34 6.83
C ALA A 101 -4.56 10.00 7.59
N HIS A 102 -4.19 8.73 7.75
CA HIS A 102 -2.87 8.37 8.25
C HIS A 102 -1.86 8.30 7.12
N VAL A 103 -0.62 8.70 7.42
CA VAL A 103 0.52 8.43 6.54
C VAL A 103 1.01 7.01 6.82
N LEU A 104 1.05 6.19 5.78
CA LEU A 104 1.62 4.85 5.84
C LEU A 104 2.83 4.75 4.93
N SER A 105 3.85 4.03 5.40
CA SER A 105 5.12 3.85 4.71
C SER A 105 5.44 2.37 4.52
N THR A 106 6.25 2.05 3.54
CA THR A 106 6.76 0.68 3.32
C THR A 106 7.47 0.16 4.58
N ASP A 107 7.26 -1.11 4.88
CA ASP A 107 7.75 -1.84 6.06
C ASP A 107 7.23 -1.34 7.42
N GLN A 108 6.30 -0.38 7.42
CA GLN A 108 5.67 0.09 8.65
C GLN A 108 4.86 -1.03 9.31
N MET A 109 5.02 -1.15 10.63
CA MET A 109 4.29 -2.12 11.44
C MET A 109 3.21 -1.42 12.25
N LEU A 110 2.00 -1.94 12.18
CA LEU A 110 0.79 -1.40 12.78
C LEU A 110 0.10 -2.46 13.62
N VAL A 111 -0.67 -2.03 14.60
CA VAL A 111 -1.69 -2.88 15.24
C VAL A 111 -3.01 -2.61 14.54
N PHE A 112 -3.66 -3.66 14.08
CA PHE A 112 -4.98 -3.62 13.47
C PHE A 112 -5.93 -4.51 14.26
N GLU A 113 -6.91 -3.89 14.91
CA GLU A 113 -7.95 -4.63 15.61
C GLU A 113 -9.05 -5.04 14.65
N PHE A 114 -9.36 -6.32 14.61
CA PHE A 114 -10.44 -6.88 13.82
C PHE A 114 -11.20 -7.94 14.61
N HIS A 115 -12.51 -7.74 14.78
CA HIS A 115 -13.39 -8.60 15.60
C HIS A 115 -12.84 -8.93 17.01
N GLY A 116 -12.32 -7.90 17.69
CA GLY A 116 -11.75 -8.04 19.03
C GLY A 116 -10.38 -8.76 19.07
N GLN A 117 -9.78 -9.00 17.92
CA GLN A 117 -8.44 -9.58 17.82
C GLN A 117 -7.44 -8.55 17.32
N ASN A 118 -6.32 -8.44 18.00
CA ASN A 118 -5.22 -7.59 17.59
C ASN A 118 -4.31 -8.32 16.61
N LEU A 119 -4.26 -7.81 15.40
CA LEU A 119 -3.41 -8.30 14.34
C LEU A 119 -2.20 -7.38 14.18
N LYS A 120 -1.04 -7.97 13.90
CA LYS A 120 0.12 -7.26 13.42
C LYS A 120 -0.05 -7.08 11.92
N ALA A 121 -0.16 -5.83 11.46
CA ALA A 121 -0.20 -5.47 10.06
C ALA A 121 1.14 -4.86 9.64
N THR A 122 1.78 -5.44 8.63
CA THR A 122 3.04 -4.93 8.06
C THR A 122 2.76 -4.45 6.64
N VAL A 123 3.09 -3.19 6.37
CA VAL A 123 2.93 -2.59 5.03
C VAL A 123 4.03 -3.12 4.12
N ARG A 124 3.70 -3.97 3.15
CA ARG A 124 4.65 -4.55 2.20
C ARG A 124 4.76 -3.76 0.91
N GLY A 125 3.67 -3.10 0.51
CA GLY A 125 3.63 -2.28 -0.69
C GLY A 125 2.81 -1.02 -0.50
N VAL A 126 3.31 0.08 -1.02
CA VAL A 126 2.66 1.39 -1.03
C VAL A 126 2.58 1.85 -2.47
N TYR A 127 1.37 2.08 -2.97
CA TYR A 127 1.13 2.48 -4.35
C TYR A 127 0.32 3.77 -4.37
N SER A 128 0.97 4.82 -4.84
CA SER A 128 0.34 6.12 -5.01
C SER A 128 -0.66 6.12 -6.16
N VAL A 129 -1.62 7.01 -6.11
CA VAL A 129 -2.53 7.33 -7.22
C VAL A 129 -1.74 7.88 -8.42
N ASP A 130 -0.71 8.68 -8.17
CA ASP A 130 0.23 9.13 -9.21
C ASP A 130 1.41 8.16 -9.29
N THR A 131 1.51 7.48 -10.42
CA THR A 131 2.56 6.48 -10.68
C THR A 131 3.79 7.05 -11.38
N SER A 132 3.87 8.37 -11.52
CA SER A 132 5.00 9.05 -12.21
C SER A 132 6.33 8.87 -11.49
N ALA A 133 6.30 8.67 -10.17
CA ALA A 133 7.47 8.38 -9.35
C ALA A 133 7.18 7.26 -8.32
N PRO A 134 8.20 6.46 -7.94
CA PRO A 134 8.04 5.53 -6.84
C PRO A 134 7.93 6.30 -5.52
N HIS A 135 6.85 6.08 -4.78
CA HIS A 135 6.68 6.63 -3.44
C HIS A 135 6.78 5.50 -2.42
N HIS A 136 7.47 5.78 -1.32
CA HIS A 136 7.60 4.83 -0.21
C HIS A 136 6.60 5.09 0.92
N MET A 137 5.82 6.16 0.79
CA MET A 137 4.82 6.58 1.77
C MET A 137 3.70 7.38 1.11
N GLY A 138 2.56 7.46 1.78
CA GLY A 138 1.46 8.31 1.36
C GLY A 138 0.29 8.28 2.34
N VAL A 139 -0.73 9.08 2.08
CA VAL A 139 -1.91 9.26 2.92
C VAL A 139 -3.01 8.30 2.49
N VAL A 140 -3.58 7.59 3.45
CA VAL A 140 -4.76 6.73 3.23
C VAL A 140 -5.98 7.60 3.02
N ILE A 141 -6.74 7.30 1.97
CA ILE A 141 -8.01 7.95 1.64
C ILE A 141 -9.15 6.90 1.60
N PRO A 142 -10.41 7.31 1.67
CA PRO A 142 -11.55 6.37 1.64
C PRO A 142 -11.56 5.41 0.43
N GLN A 143 -10.95 5.84 -0.67
CA GLN A 143 -10.86 5.06 -1.92
C GLN A 143 -9.64 4.14 -1.96
N THR A 144 -8.73 4.22 -1.00
CA THR A 144 -7.54 3.35 -0.93
C THR A 144 -7.97 1.88 -0.90
N GLN A 145 -7.44 1.09 -1.80
CA GLN A 145 -7.65 -0.34 -1.82
C GLN A 145 -6.59 -1.04 -0.97
N VAL A 146 -6.99 -2.05 -0.22
CA VAL A 146 -6.06 -2.79 0.64
C VAL A 146 -6.09 -4.26 0.27
N ASN A 147 -4.94 -4.79 -0.10
CA ASN A 147 -4.74 -6.22 -0.34
C ASN A 147 -4.13 -6.84 0.91
N PHE A 148 -4.77 -7.87 1.45
CA PHE A 148 -4.28 -8.57 2.61
C PHE A 148 -3.63 -9.88 2.23
N PHE A 149 -2.46 -10.15 2.82
CA PHE A 149 -1.73 -11.39 2.72
C PHE A 149 -1.49 -11.95 4.11
N VAL A 150 -1.42 -13.25 4.21
CA VAL A 150 -1.10 -13.92 5.46
C VAL A 150 0.41 -14.12 5.55
N ALA A 151 1.00 -13.80 6.68
CA ALA A 151 2.43 -14.03 6.93
C ALA A 151 2.75 -15.53 6.88
N ASN A 152 3.94 -15.87 6.39
CA ASN A 152 4.39 -17.25 6.30
C ASN A 152 4.40 -17.91 7.69
N GLY A 153 3.71 -19.04 7.81
CA GLY A 153 3.59 -19.79 9.06
C GLY A 153 2.57 -19.26 10.06
N SER A 154 1.79 -18.24 9.69
CA SER A 154 0.66 -17.76 10.49
C SER A 154 -0.53 -18.71 10.37
N ALA A 155 -1.25 -18.92 11.47
CA ALA A 155 -2.50 -19.69 11.50
C ALA A 155 -3.73 -18.84 11.08
N LEU A 156 -3.53 -17.64 10.59
CA LEU A 156 -4.59 -16.76 10.14
C LEU A 156 -5.14 -17.22 8.81
N GLU A 157 -6.45 -17.27 8.68
CA GLU A 157 -7.13 -17.59 7.43
C GLU A 157 -7.96 -16.41 6.96
N ILE A 158 -7.80 -16.05 5.69
CA ILE A 158 -8.56 -14.96 5.05
C ILE A 158 -9.38 -15.56 3.91
N LYS A 159 -10.70 -15.37 3.96
CA LYS A 159 -11.56 -15.66 2.81
C LYS A 159 -11.32 -14.61 1.74
N ALA A 160 -10.92 -15.08 0.56
CA ALA A 160 -10.81 -14.22 -0.60
C ALA A 160 -12.16 -13.53 -0.88
N SER A 161 -12.11 -12.29 -1.31
CA SER A 161 -13.29 -11.56 -1.79
C SER A 161 -14.03 -12.39 -2.84
N GLY A 162 -15.32 -12.62 -2.63
CA GLY A 162 -16.18 -13.30 -3.63
C GLY A 162 -16.44 -12.46 -4.88
N LYS A 163 -16.01 -11.22 -4.88
CA LYS A 163 -15.97 -10.37 -6.06
C LYS A 163 -14.80 -10.80 -6.93
N ARG A 164 -15.08 -11.02 -8.24
CA ARG A 164 -14.08 -11.32 -9.29
C ARG A 164 -12.72 -10.73 -8.94
N ALA A 165 -11.66 -11.54 -9.12
CA ALA A 165 -10.27 -11.07 -8.97
C ALA A 165 -10.16 -9.67 -9.60
N ARG A 166 -10.02 -8.66 -8.74
CA ARG A 166 -9.94 -7.27 -9.20
C ARG A 166 -8.65 -7.14 -10.01
N PRO A 167 -8.57 -6.22 -10.96
CA PRO A 167 -7.35 -5.97 -11.73
C PRO A 167 -6.07 -5.85 -10.89
N ASN A 168 -6.22 -5.57 -9.60
CA ASN A 168 -5.14 -5.46 -8.62
C ASN A 168 -4.38 -6.76 -8.33
N ALA A 169 -4.92 -7.93 -8.68
CA ALA A 169 -4.18 -9.20 -8.55
C ALA A 169 -2.83 -9.17 -9.29
N ILE A 170 -2.75 -8.37 -10.35
CA ILE A 170 -1.59 -8.22 -11.21
C ILE A 170 -0.56 -7.24 -10.62
N LEU A 171 -0.99 -6.36 -9.72
CA LEU A 171 -0.10 -5.47 -8.97
C LEU A 171 0.50 -6.14 -7.73
N GLN A 172 0.15 -7.40 -7.45
CA GLN A 172 0.70 -8.14 -6.31
C GLN A 172 2.21 -8.37 -6.51
N PRO A 173 3.02 -8.19 -5.45
CA PRO A 173 4.46 -8.45 -5.51
C PRO A 173 4.80 -9.88 -5.91
N ASN A 174 3.88 -10.83 -5.64
CA ASN A 174 4.05 -12.26 -5.90
C ASN A 174 3.41 -12.73 -7.21
N PHE A 175 2.89 -11.82 -8.02
CA PHE A 175 2.33 -12.20 -9.33
C PHE A 175 3.46 -12.64 -10.25
N LYS A 176 3.44 -13.92 -10.61
CA LYS A 176 4.43 -14.52 -11.50
C LYS A 176 3.99 -14.35 -12.95
N PHE A 177 4.66 -13.47 -13.68
CA PHE A 177 4.43 -13.33 -15.12
C PHE A 177 4.89 -14.56 -15.91
N GLU A 178 5.71 -15.41 -15.31
CA GLU A 178 6.10 -16.72 -15.85
C GLU A 178 4.89 -17.59 -16.16
N ASP A 179 3.85 -17.57 -15.33
CA ASP A 179 2.60 -18.30 -15.54
C ASP A 179 1.83 -17.83 -16.80
N MET A 180 2.19 -16.66 -17.30
CA MET A 180 1.66 -16.08 -18.55
C MET A 180 2.60 -16.27 -19.74
N GLY A 181 3.68 -17.03 -19.58
CA GLY A 181 4.68 -17.25 -20.62
C GLY A 181 5.64 -16.08 -20.81
N ILE A 182 5.76 -15.18 -19.83
CA ILE A 182 6.70 -14.06 -19.83
C ILE A 182 7.74 -14.34 -18.74
N GLY A 183 8.88 -14.91 -19.10
CA GLY A 183 9.97 -15.17 -18.18
C GLY A 183 11.06 -14.09 -18.27
N GLY A 184 11.65 -13.73 -17.11
CA GLY A 184 12.84 -12.88 -17.04
C GLY A 184 12.60 -11.37 -17.25
N LEU A 185 11.35 -10.90 -17.32
CA LEU A 185 10.96 -9.49 -17.48
C LEU A 185 9.93 -9.04 -16.42
N ASP A 186 9.88 -9.72 -15.30
CA ASP A 186 8.85 -9.48 -14.27
C ASP A 186 8.90 -8.06 -13.72
N THR A 187 10.09 -7.53 -13.51
CA THR A 187 10.30 -6.17 -12.98
C THR A 187 9.86 -5.11 -13.98
N GLU A 188 10.28 -5.25 -15.23
CA GLU A 188 9.95 -4.33 -16.33
C GLU A 188 8.45 -4.37 -16.64
N PHE A 189 7.88 -5.55 -16.68
CA PHE A 189 6.45 -5.73 -16.94
C PHE A 189 5.60 -5.15 -15.82
N SER A 190 5.97 -5.40 -14.56
CA SER A 190 5.34 -4.78 -13.39
C SER A 190 5.40 -3.27 -13.43
N ALA A 191 6.55 -2.70 -13.81
CA ALA A 191 6.71 -1.26 -13.93
C ALA A 191 5.85 -0.66 -15.06
N ILE A 192 5.83 -1.30 -16.23
CA ILE A 192 4.97 -0.89 -17.35
C ILE A 192 3.50 -0.96 -16.93
N PHE A 193 3.11 -2.06 -16.31
CA PHE A 193 1.72 -2.29 -15.92
C PHE A 193 1.25 -1.27 -14.90
N ARG A 194 2.03 -1.01 -13.85
CA ARG A 194 1.71 0.02 -12.85
C ARG A 194 1.56 1.39 -13.48
N ARG A 195 2.52 1.82 -14.29
CA ARG A 195 2.49 3.16 -14.92
C ARG A 195 1.32 3.33 -15.89
N ALA A 196 1.02 2.29 -16.67
CA ALA A 196 0.03 2.39 -17.73
C ALA A 196 -1.41 2.20 -17.24
N PHE A 197 -1.61 1.40 -16.21
CA PHE A 197 -2.95 0.93 -15.87
C PHE A 197 -3.38 1.24 -14.43
N ALA A 198 -2.49 1.68 -13.55
CA ALA A 198 -2.87 2.02 -12.19
C ALA A 198 -4.00 3.08 -12.16
N SER A 199 -3.92 4.10 -13.01
CA SER A 199 -4.97 5.13 -13.11
C SER A 199 -6.35 4.59 -13.50
N ARG A 200 -6.43 3.42 -14.15
CA ARG A 200 -7.69 2.78 -14.55
C ARG A 200 -8.31 1.92 -13.46
N ILE A 201 -7.56 1.63 -12.41
CA ILE A 201 -7.99 0.85 -11.26
C ILE A 201 -8.73 1.73 -10.25
N PHE A 202 -8.41 3.02 -10.25
CA PHE A 202 -9.01 3.98 -9.34
C PHE A 202 -10.40 4.42 -9.80
N PRO A 203 -11.31 4.78 -8.86
CA PRO A 203 -12.59 5.35 -9.19
C PRO A 203 -12.43 6.60 -10.08
N PRO A 204 -13.28 6.76 -11.12
CA PRO A 204 -13.22 7.91 -12.03
C PRO A 204 -13.24 9.25 -11.30
N ASP A 205 -14.10 9.37 -10.27
CA ASP A 205 -14.24 10.59 -9.47
C ASP A 205 -12.94 11.02 -8.79
N LEU A 206 -12.10 10.05 -8.39
CA LEU A 206 -10.81 10.31 -7.78
C LEU A 206 -9.79 10.75 -8.84
N VAL A 207 -9.78 10.07 -9.97
CA VAL A 207 -8.91 10.38 -11.11
C VAL A 207 -9.15 11.82 -11.59
N ASP A 208 -10.42 12.20 -11.71
CA ASP A 208 -10.83 13.55 -12.15
C ASP A 208 -10.47 14.63 -11.11
N LYS A 209 -10.74 14.38 -9.83
CA LYS A 209 -10.39 15.31 -8.74
C LYS A 209 -8.89 15.57 -8.63
N LEU A 210 -8.08 14.56 -8.89
CA LEU A 210 -6.62 14.65 -8.83
C LEU A 210 -5.99 15.11 -10.16
N GLY A 211 -6.78 15.26 -11.22
CA GLY A 211 -6.31 15.64 -12.54
C GLY A 211 -5.30 14.65 -13.13
N ILE A 212 -5.46 13.35 -12.82
CA ILE A 212 -4.61 12.28 -13.33
C ILE A 212 -5.01 11.96 -14.75
N GLN A 213 -4.06 12.05 -15.67
CA GLN A 213 -4.31 11.66 -17.05
C GLN A 213 -4.06 10.16 -17.24
N HIS A 214 -5.04 9.48 -17.84
CA HIS A 214 -4.84 8.09 -18.25
C HIS A 214 -3.79 8.00 -19.37
N VAL A 215 -2.94 6.99 -19.28
CA VAL A 215 -2.01 6.66 -20.37
C VAL A 215 -2.83 6.23 -21.59
N LYS A 216 -2.69 6.96 -22.70
CA LYS A 216 -3.44 6.76 -23.95
C LYS A 216 -2.77 5.78 -24.91
N GLY A 217 -1.47 5.57 -24.74
CA GLY A 217 -0.69 4.69 -25.61
C GLY A 217 0.64 4.27 -24.98
N ILE A 218 1.12 3.10 -25.37
CA ILE A 218 2.41 2.55 -24.97
C ILE A 218 3.16 2.14 -26.22
N VAL A 219 4.42 2.54 -26.31
CA VAL A 219 5.33 2.11 -27.39
C VAL A 219 6.28 1.06 -26.82
N LEU A 220 6.25 -0.15 -27.37
CA LEU A 220 7.21 -1.21 -27.07
C LEU A 220 8.26 -1.24 -28.19
N TYR A 221 9.51 -0.98 -27.84
CA TYR A 221 10.62 -0.98 -28.78
C TYR A 221 11.76 -1.91 -28.36
N GLY A 222 12.59 -2.32 -29.28
CA GLY A 222 13.73 -3.21 -29.04
C GLY A 222 13.97 -4.18 -30.20
N PRO A 223 15.02 -5.03 -30.12
CA PRO A 223 15.38 -6.00 -31.16
C PRO A 223 14.25 -6.97 -31.50
N PRO A 224 14.21 -7.54 -32.70
CA PRO A 224 13.26 -8.60 -33.04
C PRO A 224 13.45 -9.82 -32.11
N GLY A 225 12.37 -10.58 -31.84
CA GLY A 225 12.42 -11.78 -31.02
C GLY A 225 12.38 -11.54 -29.48
N THR A 226 12.35 -10.31 -28.98
CA THR A 226 12.34 -10.00 -27.54
C THR A 226 10.95 -10.08 -26.86
N GLY A 227 9.96 -10.68 -27.50
CA GLY A 227 8.65 -10.92 -26.87
C GLY A 227 7.67 -9.74 -26.87
N LYS A 228 7.94 -8.62 -27.58
CA LYS A 228 7.07 -7.43 -27.60
C LYS A 228 5.61 -7.74 -27.95
N THR A 229 5.38 -8.53 -28.97
CA THR A 229 4.03 -8.94 -29.40
C THR A 229 3.35 -9.82 -28.36
N LEU A 230 4.11 -10.68 -27.68
CA LEU A 230 3.60 -11.50 -26.59
C LEU A 230 3.15 -10.61 -25.42
N MET A 231 3.98 -9.65 -25.03
CA MET A 231 3.64 -8.66 -23.99
C MET A 231 2.37 -7.88 -24.35
N ALA A 232 2.25 -7.38 -25.58
CA ALA A 232 1.06 -6.65 -26.02
C ALA A 232 -0.21 -7.51 -25.95
N ARG A 233 -0.15 -8.78 -26.35
CA ARG A 233 -1.29 -9.72 -26.24
C ARG A 233 -1.66 -10.00 -24.80
N GLN A 234 -0.68 -10.19 -23.93
CA GLN A 234 -0.95 -10.45 -22.52
C GLN A 234 -1.54 -9.22 -21.83
N ILE A 235 -1.04 -8.02 -22.09
CA ILE A 235 -1.64 -6.77 -21.64
C ILE A 235 -3.10 -6.68 -22.08
N GLY A 236 -3.39 -6.98 -23.34
CA GLY A 236 -4.75 -7.00 -23.87
C GLY A 236 -5.68 -7.98 -23.15
N LYS A 237 -5.22 -9.21 -22.87
CA LYS A 237 -5.97 -10.20 -22.09
C LYS A 237 -6.25 -9.74 -20.66
N MET A 238 -5.26 -9.16 -20.01
CA MET A 238 -5.39 -8.65 -18.64
C MET A 238 -6.42 -7.53 -18.53
N LEU A 239 -6.54 -6.72 -19.55
CA LEU A 239 -7.52 -5.62 -19.60
C LEU A 239 -8.92 -6.08 -20.06
N ASN A 240 -9.15 -7.38 -20.29
CA ASN A 240 -10.37 -7.87 -20.95
C ASN A 240 -10.65 -7.13 -22.28
N ALA A 241 -9.61 -6.67 -22.96
CA ALA A 241 -9.75 -6.06 -24.25
C ALA A 241 -10.26 -7.11 -25.25
N ARG A 242 -11.19 -6.73 -26.13
CA ARG A 242 -11.48 -7.50 -27.32
C ARG A 242 -10.16 -7.70 -28.07
N GLU A 243 -9.97 -8.85 -28.71
CA GLU A 243 -8.70 -9.26 -29.31
C GLU A 243 -7.88 -8.09 -29.87
N PRO A 244 -6.63 -7.90 -29.42
CA PRO A 244 -5.81 -6.82 -29.93
C PRO A 244 -5.58 -7.06 -31.43
N LYS A 245 -6.03 -6.13 -32.25
CA LYS A 245 -5.65 -6.12 -33.67
C LYS A 245 -4.18 -5.77 -33.74
N VAL A 246 -3.36 -6.75 -34.09
CA VAL A 246 -1.96 -6.51 -34.43
C VAL A 246 -1.97 -6.06 -35.89
N VAL A 247 -1.61 -4.82 -36.12
CA VAL A 247 -1.41 -4.26 -37.45
C VAL A 247 0.06 -4.48 -37.85
#